data_07d3439be11db905b1497f27900d6c6b
#
_entry.id   07d3439be11db905b1497f27900d6c6b
#
_cell.length_a   1.000
_cell.length_b   1.000
_cell.length_c   1.000
_cell.angle_alpha   90.00
_cell.angle_beta   90.00
_cell.angle_gamma   90.00
#
_symmetry.space_group_name_H-M   'P 1'
#
loop_
_entity.id
_entity.type
_entity.pdbx_description
1 polymer ?
#
loop_
_entity_poly.entity_id
_entity_poly.type
_entity_poly.pdbx_seq_one_letter_code
_entity_poly.pdbx_strand_id
1 'polypeptide(L)'
;LRTNGIESTLAIKEVVDSTKVDGTKELEIAVSDFDKTNAILKELGYTPRALQENKRIRYVYQNIEIDIATWPFLPTYVEIEGPSVEAVENFLSLVHYDEAKLTTLDVDAIYRSIYHINPDEVELKFSEDVS
;
A
#
# COMPACT_ATOMS: atom_id res chain seq x y z
N LEU A 1 -4.03 -1.80 11.35
CA LEU A 1 -3.42 -3.04 11.79
C LEU A 1 -2.92 -3.82 10.58
N ARG A 2 -1.65 -4.21 10.57
CA ARG A 2 -0.97 -4.92 9.46
C ARG A 2 -0.21 -6.12 9.97
N THR A 3 -0.05 -7.11 9.11
CA THR A 3 0.88 -8.23 9.32
C THR A 3 1.47 -8.69 8.00
N ASN A 4 2.73 -9.14 8.04
CA ASN A 4 3.38 -9.86 6.93
C ASN A 4 3.51 -11.37 7.21
N GLY A 5 2.84 -11.85 8.28
CA GLY A 5 2.93 -13.24 8.75
C GLY A 5 4.06 -13.51 9.75
N ILE A 6 4.99 -12.56 9.92
CA ILE A 6 6.13 -12.64 10.86
C ILE A 6 6.02 -11.52 11.88
N GLU A 7 5.82 -10.31 11.42
CA GLU A 7 5.69 -9.10 12.23
C GLU A 7 4.32 -8.48 12.02
N SER A 8 3.79 -7.86 13.07
CA SER A 8 2.52 -7.15 13.04
C SER A 8 2.68 -5.76 13.64
N THR A 9 1.99 -4.78 13.07
CA THR A 9 2.02 -3.39 13.53
C THR A 9 0.62 -2.81 13.61
N LEU A 10 0.43 -1.92 14.57
CA LEU A 10 -0.74 -1.08 14.69
C LEU A 10 -0.32 0.37 14.49
N ALA A 11 -0.96 1.05 13.56
CA ALA A 11 -0.67 2.44 13.24
C ALA A 11 -1.94 3.29 13.21
N ILE A 12 -1.78 4.55 13.62
CA ILE A 12 -2.77 5.61 13.41
C ILE A 12 -2.14 6.66 12.50
N LYS A 13 -2.87 7.02 11.45
CA LYS A 13 -2.47 8.07 10.51
C LYS A 13 -3.49 9.19 10.56
N GLU A 14 -3.01 10.40 10.76
CA GLU A 14 -3.81 11.62 10.75
C GLU A 14 -3.28 12.57 9.68
N VAL A 15 -4.13 12.94 8.74
CA VAL A 15 -3.80 13.96 7.74
C VAL A 15 -4.06 15.32 8.37
N VAL A 16 -3.00 16.02 8.77
CA VAL A 16 -3.06 17.35 9.37
C VAL A 16 -3.16 18.45 8.30
N ASP A 17 -2.45 18.26 7.19
CA ASP A 17 -2.46 19.18 6.04
C ASP A 17 -2.22 18.38 4.75
N SER A 18 -3.29 18.16 3.98
CA SER A 18 -3.24 17.40 2.73
C SER A 18 -2.50 18.13 1.59
N THR A 19 -2.13 19.40 1.78
CA THR A 19 -1.40 20.20 0.78
C THR A 19 0.11 20.09 0.91
N LYS A 20 0.60 19.46 1.98
CA LYS A 20 2.03 19.28 2.29
C LYS A 20 2.44 17.82 2.20
N VAL A 21 3.65 17.58 1.71
CA VAL A 21 4.25 16.24 1.61
C VAL A 21 4.42 15.60 3.00
N ASP A 22 4.71 16.39 4.03
CA ASP A 22 4.87 15.99 5.43
C ASP A 22 3.62 16.28 6.30
N GLY A 23 2.47 16.50 5.65
CA GLY A 23 1.21 16.85 6.30
C GLY A 23 0.49 15.69 6.99
N THR A 24 1.11 14.51 7.08
CA THR A 24 0.57 13.34 7.75
C THR A 24 1.34 13.03 9.03
N LYS A 25 0.62 12.94 10.15
CA LYS A 25 1.15 12.47 11.41
C LYS A 25 0.87 10.98 11.54
N GLU A 26 1.89 10.20 11.86
CA GLU A 26 1.79 8.75 12.04
C GLU A 26 2.33 8.35 13.41
N LEU A 27 1.57 7.48 14.11
CA LEU A 27 2.01 6.77 15.30
C LEU A 27 1.91 5.28 14.99
N GLU A 28 3.01 4.56 15.12
CA GLU A 28 3.07 3.13 14.85
C GLU A 28 3.76 2.39 15.99
N ILE A 29 3.24 1.22 16.34
CA ILE A 29 3.84 0.30 17.30
C ILE A 29 3.85 -1.12 16.73
N ALA A 30 4.84 -1.89 17.11
CA ALA A 30 4.83 -3.33 16.90
C ALA A 30 3.87 -3.99 17.91
N VAL A 31 3.11 -4.98 17.45
CA VAL A 31 2.23 -5.80 18.29
C VAL A 31 2.61 -7.27 18.14
N SER A 32 2.55 -8.01 19.24
CA SER A 32 3.01 -9.40 19.27
C SER A 32 2.01 -10.40 18.65
N ASP A 33 0.76 -10.02 18.46
CA ASP A 33 -0.31 -10.89 17.99
C ASP A 33 -1.36 -10.10 17.21
N PHE A 34 -1.46 -10.37 15.93
CA PHE A 34 -2.41 -9.70 15.05
C PHE A 34 -3.87 -9.96 15.43
N ASP A 35 -4.23 -11.23 15.65
CA ASP A 35 -5.62 -11.61 15.91
C ASP A 35 -6.10 -11.10 17.27
N LYS A 36 -5.26 -11.17 18.30
CA LYS A 36 -5.58 -10.60 19.61
C LYS A 36 -5.71 -9.09 19.56
N THR A 37 -4.83 -8.42 18.84
CA THR A 37 -4.93 -6.96 18.66
C THR A 37 -6.23 -6.58 17.96
N ASN A 38 -6.62 -7.33 16.91
CA ASN A 38 -7.89 -7.12 16.23
C ASN A 38 -9.08 -7.34 17.17
N ALA A 39 -9.04 -8.38 18.01
CA ALA A 39 -10.06 -8.64 19.02
C ALA A 39 -10.16 -7.50 20.04
N ILE A 40 -9.04 -6.97 20.53
CA ILE A 40 -9.02 -5.80 21.44
C ILE A 40 -9.67 -4.58 20.79
N LEU A 41 -9.35 -4.29 19.54
CA LEU A 41 -9.97 -3.17 18.82
C LEU A 41 -11.48 -3.33 18.70
N LYS A 42 -11.97 -4.54 18.46
CA LYS A 42 -13.41 -4.84 18.43
C LYS A 42 -14.07 -4.63 19.79
N GLU A 43 -13.44 -5.08 20.87
CA GLU A 43 -13.93 -4.83 22.25
C GLU A 43 -13.96 -3.34 22.61
N LEU A 44 -13.06 -2.54 22.03
CA LEU A 44 -13.07 -1.08 22.17
C LEU A 44 -14.16 -0.39 21.32
N GLY A 45 -14.90 -1.15 20.51
CA GLY A 45 -16.01 -0.65 19.70
C GLY A 45 -15.64 -0.29 18.25
N TYR A 46 -14.43 -0.61 17.80
CA TYR A 46 -14.04 -0.42 16.40
C TYR A 46 -14.47 -1.59 15.53
N THR A 47 -14.97 -1.29 14.35
CA THR A 47 -15.32 -2.29 13.33
C THR A 47 -14.30 -2.21 12.20
N PRO A 48 -13.77 -3.35 11.71
CA PRO A 48 -12.90 -3.34 10.53
C PRO A 48 -13.62 -2.71 9.33
N ARG A 49 -12.98 -1.73 8.70
CA ARG A 49 -13.52 -1.07 7.51
C ARG A 49 -13.27 -1.90 6.27
N ALA A 50 -12.06 -2.43 6.14
CA ALA A 50 -11.64 -3.22 5.01
C ALA A 50 -10.62 -4.26 5.42
N LEU A 51 -10.63 -5.40 4.73
CA LEU A 51 -9.56 -6.39 4.77
C LEU A 51 -8.87 -6.40 3.40
N GLN A 52 -7.55 -6.18 3.41
CA GLN A 52 -6.76 -6.08 2.19
C GLN A 52 -5.51 -6.94 2.29
N GLU A 53 -5.29 -7.75 1.28
CA GLU A 53 -4.07 -8.50 1.08
C GLU A 53 -3.30 -7.94 -0.11
N ASN A 54 -1.98 -7.92 -0.01
CA ASN A 54 -1.12 -7.61 -1.14
C ASN A 54 0.19 -8.38 -1.03
N LYS A 55 0.87 -8.52 -2.15
CA LYS A 55 2.21 -9.07 -2.24
C LYS A 55 3.13 -8.00 -2.77
N ARG A 56 4.32 -7.90 -2.19
CA ARG A 56 5.32 -6.91 -2.58
C ARG A 56 6.70 -7.53 -2.60
N ILE A 57 7.44 -7.26 -3.67
CA ILE A 57 8.86 -7.57 -3.76
C ILE A 57 9.58 -6.24 -3.92
N ARG A 58 10.45 -5.90 -2.97
CA ARG A 58 11.17 -4.63 -2.97
C ARG A 58 12.60 -4.80 -3.43
N TYR A 59 13.00 -3.93 -4.36
CA TYR A 59 14.37 -3.69 -4.76
C TYR A 59 14.76 -2.26 -4.42
N VAL A 60 16.04 -2.05 -4.17
CA VAL A 60 16.59 -0.71 -3.95
C VAL A 60 17.75 -0.50 -4.90
N TYR A 61 17.72 0.58 -5.65
CA TYR A 61 18.80 1.04 -6.49
C TYR A 61 19.19 2.46 -6.06
N GLN A 62 20.38 2.59 -5.48
CA GLN A 62 20.80 3.83 -4.82
C GLN A 62 19.74 4.28 -3.79
N ASN A 63 19.09 5.42 -4.01
CA ASN A 63 18.04 5.97 -3.17
C ASN A 63 16.63 5.82 -3.80
N ILE A 64 16.48 4.97 -4.81
CA ILE A 64 15.19 4.64 -5.46
C ILE A 64 14.71 3.30 -4.91
N GLU A 65 13.49 3.27 -4.40
CA GLU A 65 12.76 2.06 -4.05
C GLU A 65 11.89 1.62 -5.22
N ILE A 66 11.95 0.34 -5.55
CA ILE A 66 11.23 -0.27 -6.67
C ILE A 66 10.44 -1.43 -6.11
N ASP A 67 9.13 -1.29 -6.04
CA ASP A 67 8.23 -2.32 -5.54
C ASP A 67 7.48 -2.99 -6.70
N ILE A 68 7.64 -4.29 -6.83
CA ILE A 68 6.75 -5.11 -7.66
C ILE A 68 5.56 -5.49 -6.81
N ALA A 69 4.42 -4.88 -7.07
CA ALA A 69 3.22 -4.99 -6.26
C ALA A 69 2.14 -5.83 -6.96
N THR A 70 1.55 -6.75 -6.22
CA THR A 70 0.43 -7.56 -6.67
C THR A 70 -0.73 -7.39 -5.69
N TRP A 71 -1.86 -6.96 -6.21
CA TRP A 71 -3.10 -6.77 -5.48
C TRP A 71 -4.22 -7.62 -6.08
N PRO A 72 -5.18 -8.09 -5.28
CA PRO A 72 -6.35 -8.80 -5.81
C PRO A 72 -7.06 -8.01 -6.91
N PHE A 73 -7.49 -8.68 -7.96
CA PHE A 73 -8.21 -8.12 -9.11
C PHE A 73 -7.44 -7.13 -9.99
N LEU A 74 -6.17 -6.84 -9.66
CA LEU A 74 -5.31 -5.98 -10.46
C LEU A 74 -4.18 -6.80 -11.12
N PRO A 75 -3.74 -6.41 -12.33
CA PRO A 75 -2.48 -6.92 -12.83
C PRO A 75 -1.33 -6.46 -11.94
N THR A 76 -0.28 -7.27 -11.85
CA THR A 76 0.96 -6.87 -11.16
C THR A 76 1.53 -5.60 -11.80
N TYR A 77 1.94 -4.66 -10.98
CA TYR A 77 2.50 -3.38 -11.42
C TYR A 77 3.74 -2.99 -10.60
N VAL A 78 4.41 -1.96 -11.02
CA VAL A 78 5.64 -1.46 -10.39
C VAL A 78 5.37 -0.09 -9.79
N GLU A 79 5.70 0.07 -8.50
CA GLU A 79 5.75 1.35 -7.80
C GLU A 79 7.21 1.81 -7.73
N ILE A 80 7.45 3.08 -8.00
CA ILE A 80 8.80 3.66 -7.94
C ILE A 80 8.72 4.88 -7.05
N GLU A 81 9.50 4.86 -5.98
CA GLU A 81 9.62 5.96 -5.03
C GLU A 81 11.06 6.44 -4.92
N GLY A 82 11.23 7.73 -4.78
CA GLY A 82 12.53 8.37 -4.59
C GLY A 82 12.43 9.65 -3.77
N PRO A 83 13.58 10.24 -3.41
CA PRO A 83 13.63 11.42 -2.55
C PRO A 83 13.11 12.69 -3.24
N SER A 84 12.99 12.67 -4.57
CA SER A 84 12.47 13.79 -5.37
C SER A 84 11.91 13.30 -6.70
N VAL A 85 11.08 14.11 -7.34
CA VAL A 85 10.57 13.86 -8.70
C VAL A 85 11.73 13.70 -9.68
N GLU A 86 12.73 14.58 -9.60
CA GLU A 86 13.92 14.54 -10.45
C GLU A 86 14.68 13.19 -10.32
N ALA A 87 14.84 12.67 -9.11
CA ALA A 87 15.50 11.40 -8.89
C ALA A 87 14.74 10.22 -9.54
N VAL A 88 13.41 10.24 -9.47
CA VAL A 88 12.54 9.24 -10.13
C VAL A 88 12.63 9.36 -11.64
N GLU A 89 12.54 10.57 -12.20
CA GLU A 89 12.66 10.83 -13.64
C GLU A 89 14.02 10.39 -14.20
N ASN A 90 15.10 10.67 -13.48
CA ASN A 90 16.44 10.21 -13.87
C ASN A 90 16.54 8.68 -13.88
N PHE A 91 15.95 8.01 -12.90
CA PHE A 91 15.91 6.54 -12.87
C PHE A 91 15.09 5.98 -14.05
N LEU A 92 13.90 6.55 -14.32
CA LEU A 92 13.07 6.13 -15.44
C LEU A 92 13.77 6.28 -16.80
N SER A 93 14.51 7.38 -16.96
CA SER A 93 15.35 7.61 -18.14
C SER A 93 16.47 6.57 -18.28
N LEU A 94 17.09 6.18 -17.17
CA LEU A 94 18.14 5.17 -17.13
C LEU A 94 17.64 3.80 -17.60
N VAL A 95 16.43 3.43 -17.21
CA VAL A 95 15.81 2.14 -17.58
C VAL A 95 15.01 2.21 -18.89
N HIS A 96 15.04 3.34 -19.58
CA HIS A 96 14.32 3.58 -20.84
C HIS A 96 12.82 3.29 -20.76
N TYR A 97 12.18 3.70 -19.67
CA TYR A 97 10.77 3.45 -19.46
C TYR A 97 9.88 4.39 -20.31
N ASP A 98 8.78 3.84 -20.84
CA ASP A 98 7.79 4.61 -21.57
C ASP A 98 6.89 5.43 -20.62
N GLU A 99 7.09 6.76 -20.60
CA GLU A 99 6.35 7.68 -19.75
C GLU A 99 4.82 7.65 -19.97
N ALA A 100 4.36 7.23 -21.16
CA ALA A 100 2.93 7.12 -21.46
C ALA A 100 2.21 6.06 -20.60
N LYS A 101 2.96 5.18 -19.95
CA LYS A 101 2.42 4.12 -19.06
C LYS A 101 2.51 4.47 -17.58
N LEU A 102 2.96 5.68 -17.24
CA LEU A 102 3.08 6.13 -15.86
C LEU A 102 1.76 6.70 -15.35
N THR A 103 1.51 6.49 -14.07
CA THR A 103 0.46 7.15 -13.33
C THR A 103 0.95 7.54 -11.93
N THR A 104 0.43 8.62 -11.38
CA THR A 104 0.63 9.04 -9.99
C THR A 104 -0.52 8.64 -9.08
N LEU A 105 -1.49 7.88 -9.60
CA LEU A 105 -2.61 7.37 -8.83
C LEU A 105 -2.13 6.38 -7.77
N ASP A 106 -2.66 6.48 -6.57
CA ASP A 106 -2.52 5.44 -5.57
C ASP A 106 -3.40 4.22 -5.89
N VAL A 107 -3.21 3.12 -5.17
CA VAL A 107 -3.93 1.88 -5.42
C VAL A 107 -5.44 2.03 -5.22
N ASP A 108 -5.89 2.83 -4.26
CA ASP A 108 -7.31 3.09 -4.01
C ASP A 108 -7.96 3.81 -5.20
N ALA A 109 -7.29 4.83 -5.72
CA ALA A 109 -7.72 5.55 -6.91
C ALA A 109 -7.73 4.65 -8.16
N ILE A 110 -6.78 3.73 -8.30
CA ILE A 110 -6.74 2.74 -9.38
C ILE A 110 -7.97 1.83 -9.31
N TYR A 111 -8.28 1.27 -8.15
CA TYR A 111 -9.47 0.44 -7.97
C TYR A 111 -10.75 1.18 -8.36
N ARG A 112 -10.93 2.39 -7.85
CA ARG A 112 -12.18 3.16 -8.08
C ARG A 112 -12.31 3.68 -9.50
N SER A 113 -11.27 4.30 -10.03
CA SER A 113 -11.36 5.02 -11.31
C SER A 113 -11.18 4.13 -12.53
N ILE A 114 -10.34 3.10 -12.46
CA ILE A 114 -10.00 2.25 -13.60
C ILE A 114 -10.81 0.96 -13.57
N TYR A 115 -10.93 0.33 -12.41
CA TYR A 115 -11.57 -0.99 -12.27
C TYR A 115 -13.00 -0.91 -11.73
N HIS A 116 -13.46 0.28 -11.31
CA HIS A 116 -14.80 0.50 -10.75
C HIS A 116 -15.12 -0.40 -9.55
N ILE A 117 -14.09 -0.71 -8.76
CA ILE A 117 -14.18 -1.48 -7.52
C ILE A 117 -14.06 -0.50 -6.35
N ASN A 118 -15.00 -0.56 -5.41
CA ASN A 118 -14.89 0.16 -4.15
C ASN A 118 -14.16 -0.71 -3.11
N PRO A 119 -12.90 -0.41 -2.78
CA PRO A 119 -12.13 -1.24 -1.85
C PRO A 119 -12.66 -1.22 -0.40
N ASP A 120 -13.56 -0.30 -0.08
CA ASP A 120 -14.24 -0.25 1.23
C ASP A 120 -15.45 -1.21 1.33
N GLU A 121 -15.93 -1.71 0.21
CA GLU A 121 -17.13 -2.56 0.14
C GLU A 121 -16.83 -4.02 -0.19
N VAL A 122 -15.60 -4.33 -0.59
CA VAL A 122 -15.15 -5.67 -0.95
C VAL A 122 -13.91 -6.08 -0.18
N GLU A 123 -13.85 -7.35 0.16
CA GLU A 123 -12.60 -7.91 0.69
C GLU A 123 -11.61 -8.12 -0.45
N LEU A 124 -10.46 -7.45 -0.35
CA LEU A 124 -9.37 -7.59 -1.29
C LEU A 124 -8.45 -8.74 -0.87
N LYS A 125 -8.91 -9.95 -1.13
CA LYS A 125 -8.18 -11.19 -0.85
C LYS A 125 -7.78 -11.88 -2.13
N PHE A 126 -6.62 -12.53 -2.11
CA PHE A 126 -6.28 -13.48 -3.16
C PHE A 126 -7.21 -14.71 -3.03
N SER A 127 -7.64 -15.25 -4.18
CA SER A 127 -8.32 -16.54 -4.17
C SER A 127 -7.35 -17.58 -3.62
N GLU A 128 -7.81 -18.40 -2.67
CA GLU A 128 -7.07 -19.60 -2.32
C GLU A 128 -7.02 -20.45 -3.57
N ASP A 129 -5.80 -20.64 -4.13
CA ASP A 129 -5.61 -21.65 -5.15
C ASP A 129 -5.92 -22.99 -4.52
N VAL A 130 -7.11 -23.50 -4.81
CA VAL A 130 -7.48 -24.86 -4.51
C VAL A 130 -6.68 -25.75 -5.47
N SER A 131 -5.50 -26.11 -5.03
CA SER A 131 -4.67 -27.09 -5.74
C SER A 131 -5.15 -28.50 -5.45
#